data_c9efed9c88472bbc5703a3e93183be3f
#
_entry.id   c9efed9c88472bbc5703a3e93183be3f
#
_cell.length_a   1.000
_cell.length_b   1.000
_cell.length_c   1.000
_cell.angle_alpha   90.00
_cell.angle_beta   90.00
_cell.angle_gamma   90.00
#
_symmetry.space_group_name_H-M   'P 1'
#
loop_
_entity.id
_entity.type
_entity.pdbx_description
1 polymer ?
#
loop_
_entity_poly.entity_id
_entity_poly.type
_entity_poly.pdbx_seq_one_letter_code
_entity_poly.pdbx_strand_id
1 'polypeptide(L)'
;MIPMPAQDSSLELASALQEGRARTLELIADLTDEQMIGPRLAIVNPLRWEVGHVAWFQEYWVLRHFRRESPTRPEGDSLYDSARIAHDTRWDLPLPSKAETLAYVQRILDRVLETHGPKGLEASRRDDGYDEAYFIRLALLHEYMHAEAITYTRQTLNYTPPKISIAQGRSDGLQPHPPGSEDRSGHSQPSLGDAEIPGGTFLLGSSPDMTFVFDNEQWAHAVTVRPFRIARTALSNTEFAPFVDDGGYKRPDLWAEDGWRWRESAGAEHPVYWQRQAGSRWLRRNFDEWVPLEGRLPVLHVNWYEADAYCRWAGRRLPTEAEWEMAASAEPSPDAQSITPNKRLFPWGDEAPTADRANLNWRAMGCVDVDALPAGDSAFGCRQMIGNVWEWTATDFGPYPGFSPGPYKEYSAPWFGDHKVLRGGCWVTRTGLIRNNYRNFYQPHRRDVWGGFRTCAL
;
A
#
# COMPACT_ATOMS: atom_id res chain seq x y z
N MET A 1 4.64 22.90 23.93
CA MET A 1 4.37 23.48 22.59
C MET A 1 5.19 22.63 21.64
N ILE A 2 4.57 21.58 21.04
CA ILE A 2 5.21 20.71 20.06
C ILE A 2 5.36 21.56 18.80
N PRO A 3 6.54 21.62 18.17
CA PRO A 3 6.69 22.39 16.94
C PRO A 3 5.73 21.81 15.88
N MET A 4 4.88 22.64 15.33
CA MET A 4 4.08 22.33 14.15
C MET A 4 5.02 21.79 13.07
N PRO A 5 4.72 20.64 12.42
CA PRO A 5 5.49 20.24 11.26
C PRO A 5 5.44 21.38 10.24
N ALA A 6 6.60 21.72 9.67
CA ALA A 6 6.71 22.78 8.68
C ALA A 6 5.68 22.53 7.58
N GLN A 7 4.85 23.52 7.28
CA GLN A 7 3.97 23.46 6.10
C GLN A 7 4.88 23.26 4.90
N ASP A 8 4.66 22.18 4.14
CA ASP A 8 5.36 21.94 2.89
C ASP A 8 5.31 23.23 2.07
N SER A 9 6.46 23.74 1.70
CA SER A 9 6.50 24.94 0.87
C SER A 9 5.83 24.64 -0.49
N SER A 10 5.33 25.66 -1.16
CA SER A 10 4.77 25.49 -2.51
C SER A 10 5.76 24.87 -3.49
N LEU A 11 7.06 25.10 -3.29
CA LEU A 11 8.16 24.53 -4.06
C LEU A 11 8.32 23.03 -3.78
N GLU A 12 8.13 22.58 -2.54
CA GLU A 12 8.16 21.15 -2.19
C GLU A 12 7.01 20.38 -2.79
N LEU A 13 5.80 20.93 -2.77
CA LEU A 13 4.63 20.33 -3.43
C LEU A 13 4.78 20.26 -4.95
N ALA A 14 5.31 21.33 -5.58
CA ALA A 14 5.58 21.34 -7.01
C ALA A 14 6.62 20.27 -7.40
N SER A 15 7.70 20.15 -6.63
CA SER A 15 8.73 19.13 -6.83
C SER A 15 8.16 17.71 -6.65
N ALA A 16 7.30 17.50 -5.64
CA ALA A 16 6.67 16.22 -5.38
C ALA A 16 5.69 15.80 -6.50
N LEU A 17 4.94 16.75 -7.07
CA LEU A 17 4.06 16.50 -8.23
C LEU A 17 4.88 16.10 -9.47
N GLN A 18 5.99 16.82 -9.75
CA GLN A 18 6.87 16.51 -10.87
C GLN A 18 7.50 15.11 -10.72
N GLU A 19 7.97 14.80 -9.54
CA GLU A 19 8.59 13.50 -9.25
C GLU A 19 7.57 12.35 -9.28
N GLY A 20 6.37 12.54 -8.72
CA GLY A 20 5.27 11.59 -8.79
C GLY A 20 4.89 11.27 -10.23
N ARG A 21 4.72 12.31 -11.06
CA ARG A 21 4.42 12.17 -12.49
C ARG A 21 5.55 11.48 -13.25
N ALA A 22 6.80 11.85 -13.01
CA ALA A 22 7.94 11.21 -13.64
C ALA A 22 7.94 9.70 -13.34
N ARG A 23 7.64 9.31 -12.09
CA ARG A 23 7.51 7.91 -11.69
C ARG A 23 6.38 7.21 -12.44
N THR A 24 5.20 7.79 -12.51
CA THR A 24 4.07 7.24 -13.27
C THR A 24 4.44 6.98 -14.73
N LEU A 25 5.16 7.90 -15.36
CA LEU A 25 5.61 7.76 -16.73
C LEU A 25 6.68 6.66 -16.90
N GLU A 26 7.63 6.53 -15.97
CA GLU A 26 8.62 5.44 -15.98
C GLU A 26 7.95 4.07 -15.89
N LEU A 27 6.89 3.94 -15.08
CA LEU A 27 6.18 2.68 -14.88
C LEU A 27 5.51 2.14 -16.17
N ILE A 28 5.31 2.98 -17.17
CA ILE A 28 4.63 2.61 -18.44
C ILE A 28 5.49 2.86 -19.68
N ALA A 29 6.71 3.34 -19.53
CA ALA A 29 7.54 3.82 -20.64
C ALA A 29 7.79 2.75 -21.70
N ASP A 30 8.07 1.53 -21.29
CA ASP A 30 8.41 0.38 -22.14
C ASP A 30 7.20 -0.41 -22.66
N LEU A 31 5.97 -0.06 -22.25
CA LEU A 31 4.76 -0.77 -22.65
C LEU A 31 4.31 -0.36 -24.06
N THR A 32 3.85 -1.32 -24.85
CA THR A 32 3.21 -1.07 -26.16
C THR A 32 1.78 -0.54 -26.00
N ASP A 33 1.18 -0.08 -27.09
CA ASP A 33 -0.22 0.36 -27.10
C ASP A 33 -1.19 -0.77 -26.72
N GLU A 34 -0.92 -1.99 -27.17
CA GLU A 34 -1.71 -3.17 -26.82
C GLU A 34 -1.56 -3.53 -25.34
N GLN A 35 -0.34 -3.46 -24.80
CA GLN A 35 -0.08 -3.71 -23.38
C GLN A 35 -0.73 -2.65 -22.48
N MET A 36 -0.83 -1.41 -22.95
CA MET A 36 -1.54 -0.34 -22.23
C MET A 36 -3.05 -0.57 -22.11
N ILE A 37 -3.65 -1.40 -22.96
CA ILE A 37 -5.04 -1.83 -22.84
C ILE A 37 -5.12 -3.13 -22.03
N GLY A 38 -4.35 -4.14 -22.41
CA GLY A 38 -4.33 -5.45 -21.77
C GLY A 38 -5.68 -6.20 -21.86
N PRO A 39 -5.75 -7.41 -21.30
CA PRO A 39 -6.97 -8.20 -21.24
C PRO A 39 -7.95 -7.63 -20.21
N ARG A 40 -9.25 -7.86 -20.42
CA ARG A 40 -10.29 -7.49 -19.45
C ARG A 40 -10.25 -8.44 -18.25
N LEU A 41 -9.91 -7.90 -17.09
CA LEU A 41 -9.87 -8.62 -15.81
C LEU A 41 -10.61 -7.82 -14.74
N ALA A 42 -11.30 -8.51 -13.84
CA ALA A 42 -12.10 -7.88 -12.79
C ALA A 42 -11.26 -7.15 -11.70
N ILE A 43 -9.96 -7.39 -11.66
CA ILE A 43 -9.07 -6.93 -10.57
C ILE A 43 -8.10 -5.82 -10.96
N VAL A 44 -8.01 -5.48 -12.25
CA VAL A 44 -7.12 -4.42 -12.76
C VAL A 44 -7.87 -3.55 -13.76
N ASN A 45 -7.32 -2.39 -14.09
CA ASN A 45 -7.82 -1.49 -15.15
C ASN A 45 -6.94 -1.57 -16.40
N PRO A 46 -7.43 -1.13 -17.56
CA PRO A 46 -6.53 -0.80 -18.65
C PRO A 46 -5.53 0.26 -18.20
N LEU A 47 -4.24 0.02 -18.34
CA LEU A 47 -3.21 0.97 -17.89
C LEU A 47 -3.34 2.34 -18.57
N ARG A 48 -3.82 2.38 -19.83
CA ARG A 48 -4.12 3.62 -20.55
C ARG A 48 -5.22 4.42 -19.85
N TRP A 49 -6.26 3.74 -19.39
CA TRP A 49 -7.32 4.37 -18.60
C TRP A 49 -6.78 4.88 -17.28
N GLU A 50 -6.00 4.05 -16.57
CA GLU A 50 -5.38 4.36 -15.27
C GLU A 50 -4.58 5.67 -15.30
N VAL A 51 -3.70 5.81 -16.29
CA VAL A 51 -2.86 7.01 -16.49
C VAL A 51 -3.69 8.24 -16.85
N GLY A 52 -4.70 8.09 -17.70
CA GLY A 52 -5.62 9.18 -18.05
C GLY A 52 -6.48 9.61 -16.85
N HIS A 53 -6.93 8.65 -16.02
CA HIS A 53 -7.69 8.90 -14.80
C HIS A 53 -6.88 9.69 -13.76
N VAL A 54 -5.61 9.37 -13.57
CA VAL A 54 -4.72 10.14 -12.68
C VAL A 54 -4.67 11.62 -13.07
N ALA A 55 -4.48 11.91 -14.35
CA ALA A 55 -4.46 13.30 -14.83
C ALA A 55 -5.83 13.97 -14.71
N TRP A 56 -6.91 13.26 -15.07
CA TRP A 56 -8.28 13.76 -14.92
C TRP A 56 -8.61 14.07 -13.46
N PHE A 57 -8.18 13.23 -12.51
CA PHE A 57 -8.40 13.46 -11.09
C PHE A 57 -7.67 14.71 -10.59
N GLN A 58 -6.43 14.92 -11.02
CA GLN A 58 -5.67 16.12 -10.73
C GLN A 58 -6.33 17.37 -11.35
N GLU A 59 -6.78 17.30 -12.61
CA GLU A 59 -7.55 18.37 -13.26
C GLU A 59 -8.84 18.66 -12.50
N TYR A 60 -9.61 17.62 -12.19
CA TYR A 60 -10.90 17.75 -11.51
C TYR A 60 -10.77 18.48 -10.19
N TRP A 61 -9.90 18.03 -9.29
CA TRP A 61 -9.80 18.57 -7.95
C TRP A 61 -9.06 19.90 -7.87
N VAL A 62 -7.95 20.06 -8.58
CA VAL A 62 -7.13 21.27 -8.49
C VAL A 62 -7.67 22.38 -9.41
N LEU A 63 -7.78 22.10 -10.72
CA LEU A 63 -8.12 23.13 -11.68
C LEU A 63 -9.64 23.43 -11.70
N ARG A 64 -10.48 22.41 -11.77
CA ARG A 64 -11.92 22.60 -11.95
C ARG A 64 -12.65 22.82 -10.62
N HIS A 65 -12.42 21.97 -9.61
CA HIS A 65 -13.11 22.07 -8.33
C HIS A 65 -12.61 23.26 -7.54
N PHE A 66 -11.30 23.40 -7.35
CA PHE A 66 -10.74 24.50 -6.55
C PHE A 66 -10.67 25.81 -7.33
N ARG A 67 -9.99 25.87 -8.48
CA ARG A 67 -9.78 27.10 -9.25
C ARG A 67 -10.93 27.52 -10.15
N ARG A 68 -11.98 26.69 -10.32
CA ARG A 68 -13.16 26.97 -11.17
C ARG A 68 -12.85 27.11 -12.66
N GLU A 69 -11.79 26.49 -13.12
CA GLU A 69 -11.40 26.48 -14.53
C GLU A 69 -12.26 25.53 -15.37
N SER A 70 -12.32 25.77 -16.67
CA SER A 70 -12.97 24.88 -17.62
C SER A 70 -12.14 23.62 -17.84
N PRO A 71 -12.79 22.47 -18.15
CA PRO A 71 -12.06 21.22 -18.43
C PRO A 71 -11.14 21.39 -19.65
N THR A 72 -9.93 20.85 -19.58
CA THR A 72 -8.98 20.78 -20.68
C THR A 72 -9.49 19.84 -21.78
N ARG A 73 -10.21 18.80 -21.38
CA ARG A 73 -10.82 17.80 -22.23
C ARG A 73 -12.32 17.73 -21.91
N PRO A 74 -13.21 18.22 -22.80
CA PRO A 74 -14.65 18.25 -22.53
C PRO A 74 -15.26 16.87 -22.23
N GLU A 75 -14.76 15.81 -22.89
CA GLU A 75 -15.19 14.42 -22.71
C GLU A 75 -14.51 13.71 -21.50
N GLY A 76 -13.66 14.40 -20.75
CA GLY A 76 -12.86 13.80 -19.67
C GLY A 76 -13.69 13.05 -18.62
N ASP A 77 -14.84 13.61 -18.23
CA ASP A 77 -15.72 12.98 -17.23
C ASP A 77 -16.34 11.67 -17.76
N SER A 78 -16.67 11.60 -19.04
CA SER A 78 -17.19 10.37 -19.65
C SER A 78 -16.14 9.31 -19.93
N LEU A 79 -14.86 9.67 -19.87
CA LEU A 79 -13.75 8.74 -20.08
C LEU A 79 -13.12 8.26 -18.77
N TYR A 80 -13.04 9.11 -17.74
CA TYR A 80 -12.15 8.88 -16.60
C TYR A 80 -12.79 8.98 -15.22
N ASP A 81 -14.06 9.38 -15.09
CA ASP A 81 -14.74 9.46 -13.80
C ASP A 81 -15.07 8.05 -13.28
N SER A 82 -14.26 7.55 -12.36
CA SER A 82 -14.40 6.20 -11.79
C SER A 82 -15.70 6.00 -11.00
N ALA A 83 -16.32 7.09 -10.52
CA ALA A 83 -17.60 7.02 -9.81
C ALA A 83 -18.80 6.81 -10.75
N ARG A 84 -18.65 7.12 -12.04
CA ARG A 84 -19.71 7.02 -13.06
C ARG A 84 -19.50 5.89 -14.04
N ILE A 85 -18.25 5.49 -14.26
CA ILE A 85 -17.87 4.50 -15.28
C ILE A 85 -17.67 3.16 -14.59
N ALA A 86 -18.54 2.20 -14.88
CA ALA A 86 -18.43 0.85 -14.38
C ALA A 86 -17.08 0.23 -14.78
N HIS A 87 -16.47 -0.53 -13.87
CA HIS A 87 -15.13 -1.09 -14.06
C HIS A 87 -15.02 -1.93 -15.35
N ASP A 88 -15.98 -2.79 -15.60
CA ASP A 88 -15.99 -3.72 -16.73
C ASP A 88 -16.18 -3.04 -18.11
N THR A 89 -16.66 -1.79 -18.13
CA THR A 89 -16.85 -1.03 -19.39
C THR A 89 -15.62 -0.22 -19.81
N ARG A 90 -14.57 -0.14 -19.00
CA ARG A 90 -13.38 0.70 -19.24
C ARG A 90 -12.59 0.29 -20.47
N TRP A 91 -12.66 -0.98 -20.88
CA TRP A 91 -12.04 -1.49 -22.12
C TRP A 91 -12.78 -1.09 -23.39
N ASP A 92 -14.07 -0.74 -23.28
CA ASP A 92 -14.93 -0.39 -24.42
C ASP A 92 -14.96 1.12 -24.67
N LEU A 93 -14.32 1.91 -23.82
CA LEU A 93 -14.26 3.36 -23.96
C LEU A 93 -13.38 3.76 -25.17
N PRO A 94 -13.73 4.86 -25.87
CA PRO A 94 -12.90 5.41 -26.93
C PRO A 94 -11.68 6.14 -26.34
N LEU A 95 -10.82 5.39 -25.65
CA LEU A 95 -9.65 5.97 -25.00
C LEU A 95 -8.69 6.56 -26.04
N PRO A 96 -8.13 7.75 -25.81
CA PRO A 96 -7.10 8.33 -26.67
C PRO A 96 -5.90 7.38 -26.81
N SER A 97 -5.12 7.55 -27.88
CA SER A 97 -3.86 6.83 -28.05
C SER A 97 -2.90 7.04 -26.86
N LYS A 98 -1.88 6.18 -26.70
CA LYS A 98 -0.85 6.37 -25.68
C LYS A 98 -0.24 7.77 -25.77
N ALA A 99 0.12 8.22 -26.99
CA ALA A 99 0.72 9.54 -27.21
C ALA A 99 -0.18 10.70 -26.76
N GLU A 100 -1.48 10.64 -27.12
CA GLU A 100 -2.46 11.67 -26.72
C GLU A 100 -2.71 11.63 -25.20
N THR A 101 -2.74 10.44 -24.59
CA THR A 101 -2.86 10.28 -23.15
C THR A 101 -1.67 10.91 -22.44
N LEU A 102 -0.43 10.64 -22.88
CA LEU A 102 0.77 11.24 -22.32
C LEU A 102 0.81 12.76 -22.48
N ALA A 103 0.38 13.27 -23.64
CA ALA A 103 0.27 14.71 -23.86
C ALA A 103 -0.78 15.38 -22.94
N TYR A 104 -1.90 14.72 -22.69
CA TYR A 104 -2.90 15.18 -21.71
C TYR A 104 -2.33 15.21 -20.30
N VAL A 105 -1.72 14.14 -19.87
CA VAL A 105 -1.07 13.97 -18.56
C VAL A 105 -0.05 15.08 -18.30
N GLN A 106 0.82 15.37 -19.26
CA GLN A 106 1.83 16.44 -19.14
C GLN A 106 1.16 17.83 -19.10
N ARG A 107 0.20 18.08 -19.95
CA ARG A 107 -0.52 19.37 -19.99
C ARG A 107 -1.20 19.69 -18.66
N ILE A 108 -1.81 18.70 -18.01
CA ILE A 108 -2.45 18.92 -16.71
C ILE A 108 -1.41 19.27 -15.64
N LEU A 109 -0.29 18.55 -15.60
CA LEU A 109 0.81 18.88 -14.67
C LEU A 109 1.31 20.32 -14.91
N ASP A 110 1.59 20.69 -16.16
CA ASP A 110 2.09 22.03 -16.50
C ASP A 110 1.10 23.11 -16.02
N ARG A 111 -0.20 22.96 -16.31
CA ARG A 111 -1.25 23.89 -15.86
C ARG A 111 -1.30 24.02 -14.33
N VAL A 112 -1.15 22.92 -13.60
CA VAL A 112 -1.14 22.95 -12.15
C VAL A 112 0.09 23.70 -11.64
N LEU A 113 1.25 23.53 -12.28
CA LEU A 113 2.51 24.15 -11.88
C LEU A 113 2.62 25.63 -12.30
N GLU A 114 2.06 26.05 -13.43
CA GLU A 114 2.13 27.44 -13.92
C GLU A 114 1.63 28.48 -12.91
N THR A 115 0.69 28.12 -12.06
CA THR A 115 0.10 29.00 -11.06
C THR A 115 0.81 28.97 -9.71
N HIS A 116 1.80 28.09 -9.55
CA HIS A 116 2.66 27.97 -8.37
C HIS A 116 3.92 28.84 -8.48
N GLY A 117 3.81 30.02 -9.12
CA GLY A 117 4.89 31.00 -9.20
C GLY A 117 5.28 31.57 -7.82
N PRO A 118 6.33 32.46 -7.77
CA PRO A 118 6.91 32.96 -6.52
C PRO A 118 5.96 33.76 -5.61
N LYS A 119 4.72 33.96 -5.99
CA LYS A 119 3.68 34.63 -5.15
C LYS A 119 3.03 33.73 -4.11
N GLY A 120 3.42 32.45 -4.04
CA GLY A 120 2.92 31.50 -3.04
C GLY A 120 1.49 31.05 -3.32
N LEU A 121 1.12 29.94 -2.66
CA LEU A 121 -0.28 29.52 -2.50
C LEU A 121 -1.02 30.65 -1.77
N GLU A 122 -1.87 31.40 -2.48
CA GLU A 122 -2.76 32.31 -1.80
C GLU A 122 -3.62 31.48 -0.84
N ALA A 123 -3.63 31.84 0.43
CA ALA A 123 -4.36 31.16 1.48
C ALA A 123 -5.87 31.39 1.39
N SER A 124 -6.43 31.35 0.18
CA SER A 124 -7.87 31.42 -0.02
C SER A 124 -8.45 30.05 0.33
N ARG A 125 -9.01 29.97 1.54
CA ARG A 125 -9.85 28.81 1.90
C ARG A 125 -11.20 28.95 1.20
N ARG A 126 -11.71 27.82 0.73
CA ARG A 126 -13.07 27.73 0.23
C ARG A 126 -14.08 27.76 1.37
N ASP A 127 -15.36 27.91 1.02
CA ASP A 127 -16.48 27.86 1.97
C ASP A 127 -16.57 26.52 2.71
N ASP A 128 -16.01 25.45 2.14
CA ASP A 128 -15.91 24.10 2.73
C ASP A 128 -14.73 23.94 3.71
N GLY A 129 -13.90 24.99 3.87
CA GLY A 129 -12.77 25.00 4.81
C GLY A 129 -11.45 24.43 4.27
N TYR A 130 -11.43 23.89 3.03
CA TYR A 130 -10.22 23.34 2.40
C TYR A 130 -9.48 24.39 1.58
N ASP A 131 -8.16 24.33 1.58
CA ASP A 131 -7.27 25.17 0.78
C ASP A 131 -6.77 24.43 -0.48
N GLU A 132 -6.07 25.17 -1.34
CA GLU A 132 -5.50 24.60 -2.57
C GLU A 132 -4.47 23.49 -2.29
N ALA A 133 -3.67 23.67 -1.24
CA ALA A 133 -2.66 22.70 -0.86
C ALA A 133 -3.26 21.33 -0.49
N TYR A 134 -4.45 21.35 0.12
CA TYR A 134 -5.20 20.12 0.38
C TYR A 134 -5.51 19.35 -0.92
N PHE A 135 -6.06 20.03 -1.95
CA PHE A 135 -6.43 19.36 -3.20
C PHE A 135 -5.21 18.93 -4.03
N ILE A 136 -4.10 19.66 -3.94
CA ILE A 136 -2.83 19.26 -4.54
C ILE A 136 -2.31 17.99 -3.86
N ARG A 137 -2.30 17.93 -2.53
CA ARG A 137 -1.91 16.72 -1.79
C ARG A 137 -2.83 15.55 -2.09
N LEU A 138 -4.14 15.77 -2.11
CA LEU A 138 -5.12 14.75 -2.48
C LEU A 138 -4.80 14.14 -3.85
N ALA A 139 -4.55 14.97 -4.86
CA ALA A 139 -4.22 14.52 -6.21
C ALA A 139 -2.86 13.81 -6.28
N LEU A 140 -1.85 14.32 -5.57
CA LEU A 140 -0.53 13.69 -5.48
C LEU A 140 -0.60 12.30 -4.83
N LEU A 141 -1.27 12.19 -3.69
CA LEU A 141 -1.40 10.93 -2.97
C LEU A 141 -2.24 9.92 -3.76
N HIS A 142 -3.25 10.38 -4.48
CA HIS A 142 -4.01 9.57 -5.43
C HIS A 142 -3.12 9.03 -6.57
N GLU A 143 -2.25 9.85 -7.15
CA GLU A 143 -1.27 9.40 -8.14
C GLU A 143 -0.30 8.36 -7.56
N TYR A 144 0.13 8.51 -6.30
CA TYR A 144 0.96 7.51 -5.62
C TYR A 144 0.26 6.15 -5.46
N MET A 145 -1.03 6.13 -5.14
CA MET A 145 -1.82 4.89 -5.07
C MET A 145 -1.95 4.24 -6.46
N HIS A 146 -2.15 5.03 -7.50
CA HIS A 146 -2.22 4.52 -8.87
C HIS A 146 -0.87 4.04 -9.41
N ALA A 147 0.25 4.62 -9.01
CA ALA A 147 1.59 4.12 -9.33
C ALA A 147 1.82 2.71 -8.74
N GLU A 148 1.31 2.45 -7.53
CA GLU A 148 1.28 1.11 -6.95
C GLU A 148 0.38 0.18 -7.77
N ALA A 149 -0.82 0.64 -8.15
CA ALA A 149 -1.77 -0.13 -8.97
C ALA A 149 -1.19 -0.53 -10.33
N ILE A 150 -0.50 0.38 -11.02
CA ILE A 150 0.21 0.10 -12.27
C ILE A 150 1.23 -1.02 -12.08
N THR A 151 1.95 -1.02 -10.94
CA THR A 151 2.99 -2.02 -10.67
C THR A 151 2.39 -3.41 -10.43
N TYR A 152 1.34 -3.56 -9.61
CA TYR A 152 0.70 -4.87 -9.43
C TYR A 152 -0.07 -5.31 -10.67
N THR A 153 -0.55 -4.38 -11.50
CA THR A 153 -1.14 -4.71 -12.80
C THR A 153 -0.11 -5.32 -13.74
N ARG A 154 1.11 -4.79 -13.81
CA ARG A 154 2.20 -5.39 -14.56
C ARG A 154 2.54 -6.81 -14.07
N GLN A 155 2.59 -7.01 -12.75
CA GLN A 155 2.75 -8.34 -12.13
C GLN A 155 1.61 -9.27 -12.55
N THR A 156 0.37 -8.81 -12.48
CA THR A 156 -0.83 -9.59 -12.81
C THR A 156 -0.83 -10.01 -14.28
N LEU A 157 -0.51 -9.08 -15.17
CA LEU A 157 -0.51 -9.30 -16.62
C LEU A 157 0.74 -9.99 -17.16
N ASN A 158 1.65 -10.41 -16.30
CA ASN A 158 2.90 -11.08 -16.72
C ASN A 158 3.76 -10.21 -17.65
N TYR A 159 3.80 -8.90 -17.38
CA TYR A 159 4.67 -7.98 -18.10
C TYR A 159 6.05 -7.95 -17.44
N THR A 160 7.06 -7.49 -18.18
CA THR A 160 8.42 -7.27 -17.64
C THR A 160 8.38 -6.29 -16.46
N PRO A 161 9.31 -6.38 -15.50
CA PRO A 161 9.42 -5.39 -14.44
C PRO A 161 9.65 -3.99 -15.02
N PRO A 162 9.12 -2.92 -14.40
CA PRO A 162 9.32 -1.56 -14.90
C PRO A 162 10.79 -1.16 -14.78
N LYS A 163 11.30 -0.42 -15.78
CA LYS A 163 12.64 0.17 -15.75
C LYS A 163 12.57 1.53 -15.06
N ILE A 164 12.93 1.55 -13.78
CA ILE A 164 12.89 2.74 -12.97
C ILE A 164 14.30 3.31 -12.85
N SER A 165 14.47 4.59 -13.20
CA SER A 165 15.68 5.32 -12.84
C SER A 165 15.62 5.56 -11.33
N ILE A 166 16.42 4.81 -10.60
CA ILE A 166 16.57 4.98 -9.16
C ILE A 166 17.16 6.37 -8.97
N ALA A 167 16.30 7.32 -8.59
CA ALA A 167 16.73 8.67 -8.28
C ALA A 167 17.86 8.58 -7.26
N GLN A 168 18.99 9.07 -7.68
CA GLN A 168 20.20 9.47 -6.97
C GLN A 168 20.12 9.24 -5.46
N GLY A 169 20.72 8.17 -4.99
CA GLY A 169 20.75 7.76 -3.61
C GLY A 169 20.76 6.24 -3.46
N ARG A 170 21.43 5.52 -4.37
CA ARG A 170 21.96 4.22 -4.03
C ARG A 170 23.01 4.44 -2.94
N SER A 171 22.54 4.60 -1.72
CA SER A 171 23.38 4.26 -0.58
C SER A 171 23.46 2.73 -0.55
N ASP A 172 24.59 2.25 -0.88
CA ASP A 172 25.11 0.91 -0.83
C ASP A 172 24.57 0.11 0.35
N GLY A 173 23.63 -0.79 0.15
CA GLY A 173 23.15 -1.65 1.24
C GLY A 173 21.91 -2.48 0.91
N LEU A 174 20.95 -1.96 0.18
CA LEU A 174 19.81 -2.74 -0.29
C LEU A 174 20.16 -3.34 -1.66
N GLN A 175 20.85 -4.47 -1.66
CA GLN A 175 20.93 -5.30 -2.84
C GLN A 175 19.60 -6.06 -2.95
N PRO A 176 18.89 -5.97 -4.09
CA PRO A 176 17.87 -6.96 -4.36
C PRO A 176 18.56 -8.34 -4.25
N HIS A 177 17.90 -9.30 -3.62
CA HIS A 177 18.37 -10.67 -3.78
C HIS A 177 18.47 -10.94 -5.28
N PRO A 178 19.66 -11.31 -5.82
CA PRO A 178 19.72 -11.68 -7.21
C PRO A 178 18.73 -12.83 -7.41
N PRO A 179 17.85 -12.75 -8.42
CA PRO A 179 16.87 -13.80 -8.69
C PRO A 179 17.58 -15.15 -8.69
N GLY A 180 17.14 -16.08 -7.86
CA GLY A 180 17.72 -17.41 -7.79
C GLY A 180 18.98 -17.58 -6.93
N SER A 181 19.34 -16.60 -6.08
CA SER A 181 20.35 -16.86 -5.06
C SER A 181 19.83 -17.94 -4.11
N GLU A 182 20.40 -19.14 -4.24
CA GLU A 182 20.15 -20.21 -3.28
C GLU A 182 20.56 -19.73 -1.89
N ASP A 183 19.68 -19.90 -0.90
CA ASP A 183 20.07 -19.81 0.51
C ASP A 183 21.11 -20.92 0.76
N ARG A 184 22.39 -20.58 0.55
CA ARG A 184 23.50 -21.50 0.77
C ARG A 184 23.78 -21.73 2.25
N SER A 185 23.15 -20.97 3.12
CA SER A 185 23.16 -21.24 4.56
C SER A 185 22.02 -22.22 4.86
N GLY A 186 22.25 -23.50 4.81
CA GLY A 186 21.31 -24.55 5.21
C GLY A 186 20.94 -24.51 6.72
N HIS A 187 20.95 -23.34 7.30
CA HIS A 187 20.55 -23.05 8.67
C HIS A 187 19.37 -22.09 8.61
N SER A 188 18.16 -22.63 8.82
CA SER A 188 17.02 -21.79 9.20
C SER A 188 17.40 -21.01 10.45
N GLN A 189 17.75 -19.74 10.31
CA GLN A 189 17.81 -18.88 11.50
C GLN A 189 16.40 -18.86 12.10
N PRO A 190 16.27 -19.05 13.43
CA PRO A 190 14.97 -18.99 14.07
C PRO A 190 14.33 -17.64 13.81
N SER A 191 13.00 -17.61 13.62
CA SER A 191 12.25 -16.36 13.53
C SER A 191 12.59 -15.48 14.75
N LEU A 192 12.54 -14.16 14.58
CA LEU A 192 12.80 -13.20 15.68
C LEU A 192 11.81 -13.37 16.86
N GLY A 193 10.86 -14.29 16.73
CA GLY A 193 9.83 -14.57 17.73
C GLY A 193 8.78 -13.47 17.83
N ASP A 194 8.08 -13.44 18.94
CA ASP A 194 7.04 -12.44 19.21
C ASP A 194 7.59 -11.25 20.03
N ALA A 195 7.05 -10.07 19.76
CA ALA A 195 7.14 -8.92 20.64
C ALA A 195 5.97 -8.96 21.64
N GLU A 196 6.25 -8.67 22.89
CA GLU A 196 5.24 -8.53 23.94
C GLU A 196 4.79 -7.07 24.01
N ILE A 197 3.49 -6.84 23.84
CA ILE A 197 2.87 -5.52 23.90
C ILE A 197 2.02 -5.47 25.17
N PRO A 198 2.28 -4.53 26.08
CA PRO A 198 1.63 -4.52 27.39
C PRO A 198 0.14 -4.16 27.32
N GLY A 199 -0.35 -3.74 26.14
CA GLY A 199 -1.71 -3.22 26.00
C GLY A 199 -1.88 -1.83 26.62
N GLY A 200 -3.11 -1.41 26.77
CA GLY A 200 -3.45 -0.09 27.30
C GLY A 200 -4.44 0.66 26.44
N THR A 201 -4.74 1.91 26.80
CA THR A 201 -5.56 2.81 26.00
C THR A 201 -4.67 3.75 25.22
N PHE A 202 -4.85 3.80 23.89
CA PHE A 202 -4.12 4.70 23.01
C PHE A 202 -5.07 5.37 22.01
N LEU A 203 -4.58 6.35 21.27
CA LEU A 203 -5.34 7.05 20.25
C LEU A 203 -5.12 6.39 18.88
N LEU A 204 -6.10 5.59 18.42
CA LEU A 204 -6.13 5.00 17.08
C LEU A 204 -6.55 6.06 16.06
N GLY A 205 -5.84 6.17 14.94
CA GLY A 205 -6.13 7.09 13.84
C GLY A 205 -5.28 8.36 13.85
N SER A 206 -5.68 9.34 13.05
CA SER A 206 -4.92 10.56 12.77
C SER A 206 -5.30 11.74 13.63
N SER A 207 -4.32 12.50 14.08
CA SER A 207 -4.51 13.75 14.82
C SER A 207 -4.84 14.93 13.88
N PRO A 208 -5.66 15.91 14.31
CA PRO A 208 -6.02 17.07 13.48
C PRO A 208 -4.89 18.03 13.13
N ASP A 209 -3.75 17.92 13.79
CA ASP A 209 -2.55 18.74 13.52
C ASP A 209 -1.69 18.20 12.37
N MET A 210 -2.04 17.07 11.79
CA MET A 210 -1.35 16.51 10.63
C MET A 210 -1.65 17.32 9.37
N THR A 211 -0.65 17.50 8.51
CA THR A 211 -0.73 18.31 7.29
C THR A 211 -1.79 17.83 6.29
N PHE A 212 -1.99 16.51 6.19
CA PHE A 212 -3.02 15.88 5.37
C PHE A 212 -3.47 14.57 6.00
N VAL A 213 -4.78 14.33 5.99
CA VAL A 213 -5.41 13.13 6.54
C VAL A 213 -6.57 12.73 5.63
N PHE A 214 -6.61 11.46 5.21
CA PHE A 214 -7.79 10.92 4.54
C PHE A 214 -8.97 10.82 5.51
N ASP A 215 -10.18 10.91 4.99
CA ASP A 215 -11.40 10.89 5.81
C ASP A 215 -11.55 9.62 6.64
N ASN A 216 -11.10 8.47 6.13
CA ASN A 216 -11.16 7.19 6.84
C ASN A 216 -10.16 7.05 8.01
N GLU A 217 -9.19 7.94 8.11
CA GLU A 217 -8.21 8.01 9.21
C GLU A 217 -8.66 8.96 10.34
N GLN A 218 -9.75 9.72 10.14
CA GLN A 218 -10.23 10.81 11.01
C GLN A 218 -11.24 10.30 12.02
N TRP A 219 -11.15 10.66 13.29
CA TRP A 219 -10.01 11.28 13.96
C TRP A 219 -9.49 10.32 15.02
N ALA A 220 -8.30 10.61 15.56
CA ALA A 220 -7.73 9.84 16.63
C ALA A 220 -8.70 9.73 17.81
N HIS A 221 -9.00 8.49 18.21
CA HIS A 221 -9.96 8.19 19.27
C HIS A 221 -9.41 7.12 20.21
N ALA A 222 -9.87 7.13 21.44
CA ALA A 222 -9.38 6.22 22.47
C ALA A 222 -9.85 4.78 22.20
N VAL A 223 -8.89 3.88 22.09
CA VAL A 223 -9.13 2.42 21.99
C VAL A 223 -8.32 1.72 23.07
N THR A 224 -8.96 0.81 23.80
CA THR A 224 -8.28 -0.04 24.78
C THR A 224 -7.95 -1.38 24.19
N VAL A 225 -6.68 -1.72 24.13
CA VAL A 225 -6.16 -2.99 23.66
C VAL A 225 -5.65 -3.80 24.83
N ARG A 226 -6.00 -5.10 24.89
CA ARG A 226 -5.45 -6.02 25.93
C ARG A 226 -3.99 -6.32 25.63
N PRO A 227 -3.21 -6.75 26.65
CA PRO A 227 -1.87 -7.26 26.39
C PRO A 227 -1.89 -8.39 25.34
N PHE A 228 -0.95 -8.36 24.41
CA PHE A 228 -0.87 -9.35 23.33
C PHE A 228 0.58 -9.59 22.89
N ARG A 229 0.77 -10.65 22.14
CA ARG A 229 2.06 -10.97 21.51
C ARG A 229 1.89 -10.98 19.98
N ILE A 230 2.75 -10.24 19.30
CA ILE A 230 2.74 -10.09 17.83
C ILE A 230 4.09 -10.53 17.26
N ALA A 231 4.07 -11.22 16.13
CA ALA A 231 5.30 -11.59 15.43
C ALA A 231 6.14 -10.34 15.11
N ARG A 232 7.44 -10.40 15.42
CA ARG A 232 8.35 -9.27 15.16
C ARG A 232 8.50 -8.97 13.67
N THR A 233 8.32 -9.97 12.81
CA THR A 233 8.42 -9.86 11.36
C THR A 233 7.10 -10.20 10.67
N ALA A 234 6.93 -9.76 9.42
CA ALA A 234 5.97 -10.36 8.53
C ALA A 234 6.28 -11.84 8.32
N LEU A 235 5.26 -12.65 8.00
CA LEU A 235 5.42 -14.08 7.78
C LEU A 235 6.26 -14.34 6.52
N SER A 236 7.29 -15.17 6.65
CA SER A 236 8.19 -15.54 5.55
C SER A 236 7.64 -16.67 4.68
N ASN A 237 8.19 -16.82 3.47
CA ASN A 237 7.89 -17.96 2.60
C ASN A 237 8.26 -19.31 3.26
N THR A 238 9.36 -19.36 4.02
CA THR A 238 9.77 -20.57 4.77
C THR A 238 8.71 -20.99 5.79
N GLU A 239 8.03 -20.04 6.41
CA GLU A 239 6.97 -20.33 7.38
C GLU A 239 5.65 -20.70 6.70
N PHE A 240 5.34 -20.10 5.53
CA PHE A 240 4.08 -20.36 4.83
C PHE A 240 4.10 -21.67 4.01
N ALA A 241 5.23 -22.03 3.40
CA ALA A 241 5.32 -23.21 2.53
C ALA A 241 4.88 -24.53 3.22
N PRO A 242 5.21 -24.78 4.50
CA PRO A 242 4.72 -25.97 5.22
C PRO A 242 3.19 -26.06 5.30
N PHE A 243 2.47 -24.94 5.43
CA PHE A 243 1.00 -24.93 5.38
C PHE A 243 0.48 -25.45 4.04
N VAL A 244 1.11 -25.03 2.94
CA VAL A 244 0.74 -25.50 1.59
C VAL A 244 1.08 -26.98 1.44
N ASP A 245 2.27 -27.37 1.87
CA ASP A 245 2.78 -28.74 1.75
C ASP A 245 2.01 -29.75 2.61
N ASP A 246 1.51 -29.32 3.77
CA ASP A 246 0.64 -30.10 4.68
C ASP A 246 -0.82 -30.19 4.17
N GLY A 247 -1.07 -29.66 2.96
CA GLY A 247 -2.39 -29.70 2.34
C GLY A 247 -3.40 -28.70 2.92
N GLY A 248 -2.94 -27.60 3.48
CA GLY A 248 -3.80 -26.58 4.10
C GLY A 248 -4.92 -26.09 3.19
N TYR A 249 -4.68 -26.00 1.88
CA TYR A 249 -5.71 -25.65 0.88
C TYR A 249 -6.75 -26.77 0.63
N LYS A 250 -6.55 -27.96 1.16
CA LYS A 250 -7.48 -29.11 1.01
C LYS A 250 -8.24 -29.43 2.30
N ARG A 251 -8.03 -28.63 3.35
CA ARG A 251 -8.59 -28.85 4.68
C ARG A 251 -9.64 -27.80 5.01
N PRO A 252 -10.96 -28.10 4.78
CA PRO A 252 -12.04 -27.12 5.01
C PRO A 252 -12.13 -26.66 6.47
N ASP A 253 -11.68 -27.47 7.42
CA ASP A 253 -11.65 -27.14 8.86
C ASP A 253 -10.75 -25.95 9.21
N LEU A 254 -9.81 -25.60 8.34
CA LEU A 254 -8.91 -24.45 8.52
C LEU A 254 -9.48 -23.13 7.97
N TRP A 255 -10.56 -23.18 7.21
CA TRP A 255 -11.10 -22.01 6.53
C TRP A 255 -12.41 -21.54 7.16
N ALA A 256 -12.63 -20.22 7.23
CA ALA A 256 -13.97 -19.70 7.43
C ALA A 256 -14.86 -20.05 6.22
N GLU A 257 -16.17 -20.10 6.39
CA GLU A 257 -17.11 -20.51 5.33
C GLU A 257 -16.94 -19.73 4.03
N ASP A 258 -16.81 -18.39 4.12
CA ASP A 258 -16.60 -17.53 2.94
C ASP A 258 -15.24 -17.78 2.28
N GLY A 259 -14.22 -18.03 3.09
CA GLY A 259 -12.88 -18.37 2.61
C GLY A 259 -12.85 -19.71 1.88
N TRP A 260 -13.55 -20.69 2.40
CA TRP A 260 -13.68 -22.00 1.74
C TRP A 260 -14.44 -21.90 0.42
N ARG A 261 -15.56 -21.19 0.39
CA ARG A 261 -16.33 -20.92 -0.85
C ARG A 261 -15.45 -20.21 -1.91
N TRP A 262 -14.68 -19.19 -1.48
CA TRP A 262 -13.74 -18.53 -2.36
C TRP A 262 -12.68 -19.51 -2.90
N ARG A 263 -12.07 -20.30 -2.01
CA ARG A 263 -11.04 -21.30 -2.38
C ARG A 263 -11.56 -22.29 -3.42
N GLU A 264 -12.76 -22.81 -3.26
CA GLU A 264 -13.40 -23.73 -4.22
C GLU A 264 -13.67 -23.03 -5.56
N SER A 265 -14.26 -21.84 -5.53
CA SER A 265 -14.56 -21.05 -6.73
C SER A 265 -13.30 -20.66 -7.52
N ALA A 266 -12.23 -20.29 -6.82
CA ALA A 266 -10.94 -19.93 -7.42
C ALA A 266 -10.10 -21.15 -7.82
N GLY A 267 -10.46 -22.36 -7.39
CA GLY A 267 -9.64 -23.55 -7.57
C GLY A 267 -8.26 -23.41 -6.93
N ALA A 268 -8.14 -22.64 -5.84
CA ALA A 268 -6.85 -22.32 -5.26
C ALA A 268 -6.24 -23.53 -4.53
N GLU A 269 -4.99 -23.84 -4.80
CA GLU A 269 -4.22 -24.92 -4.16
C GLU A 269 -2.92 -24.41 -3.52
N HIS A 270 -2.53 -23.15 -3.78
CA HIS A 270 -1.34 -22.45 -3.29
C HIS A 270 -1.48 -20.94 -3.59
N PRO A 271 -0.59 -20.06 -3.12
CA PRO A 271 -0.57 -18.65 -3.51
C PRO A 271 -0.55 -18.47 -5.03
N VAL A 272 -1.23 -17.44 -5.55
CA VAL A 272 -1.53 -17.29 -6.99
C VAL A 272 -0.31 -17.31 -7.90
N TYR A 273 0.83 -16.83 -7.42
CA TYR A 273 2.08 -16.77 -8.20
C TYR A 273 3.12 -17.80 -7.75
N TRP A 274 2.69 -18.88 -7.11
CA TRP A 274 3.54 -20.02 -6.80
C TRP A 274 3.31 -21.15 -7.78
N GLN A 275 4.33 -21.96 -8.00
CA GLN A 275 4.28 -23.16 -8.85
C GLN A 275 5.26 -24.20 -8.33
N ARG A 276 4.86 -25.48 -8.37
CA ARG A 276 5.80 -26.57 -8.11
C ARG A 276 6.60 -26.93 -9.36
N GLN A 277 7.92 -26.97 -9.20
CA GLN A 277 8.80 -27.55 -10.19
C GLN A 277 8.97 -29.07 -9.93
N ALA A 278 9.33 -29.84 -10.97
CA ALA A 278 9.69 -31.24 -10.81
C ALA A 278 10.78 -31.39 -9.73
N GLY A 279 10.56 -32.28 -8.74
CA GLY A 279 11.47 -32.44 -7.59
C GLY A 279 11.06 -31.70 -6.32
N SER A 280 9.80 -31.24 -6.24
CA SER A 280 9.17 -30.62 -5.04
C SER A 280 9.60 -29.22 -4.65
N ARG A 281 10.43 -28.56 -5.45
CA ARG A 281 10.83 -27.18 -5.20
C ARG A 281 9.72 -26.18 -5.58
N TRP A 282 9.49 -25.18 -4.73
CA TRP A 282 8.62 -24.06 -5.05
C TRP A 282 9.34 -23.02 -5.89
N LEU A 283 8.64 -22.52 -6.92
CA LEU A 283 8.99 -21.32 -7.67
C LEU A 283 7.94 -20.25 -7.36
N ARG A 284 8.32 -18.99 -7.47
CA ARG A 284 7.39 -17.85 -7.52
C ARG A 284 7.55 -17.11 -8.86
N ARG A 285 6.45 -16.53 -9.33
CA ARG A 285 6.48 -15.63 -10.47
C ARG A 285 6.82 -14.20 -10.00
N ASN A 286 7.85 -13.64 -10.60
CA ASN A 286 8.28 -12.26 -10.42
C ASN A 286 8.13 -11.54 -11.77
N PHE A 287 7.04 -10.81 -11.93
CA PHE A 287 6.63 -10.25 -13.21
C PHE A 287 6.49 -11.34 -14.29
N ASP A 288 7.33 -11.36 -15.32
CA ASP A 288 7.35 -12.33 -16.42
C ASP A 288 8.30 -13.52 -16.19
N GLU A 289 8.99 -13.56 -15.07
CA GLU A 289 9.97 -14.61 -14.78
C GLU A 289 9.52 -15.53 -13.63
N TRP A 290 9.79 -16.82 -13.78
CA TRP A 290 9.69 -17.81 -12.71
C TRP A 290 11.05 -18.01 -12.04
N VAL A 291 11.13 -17.68 -10.76
CA VAL A 291 12.36 -17.78 -9.97
C VAL A 291 12.17 -18.73 -8.79
N PRO A 292 13.24 -19.35 -8.26
CA PRO A 292 13.14 -20.10 -7.00
C PRO A 292 12.50 -19.28 -5.90
N LEU A 293 11.63 -19.90 -5.10
CA LEU A 293 11.03 -19.25 -3.96
C LEU A 293 12.09 -18.96 -2.91
N GLU A 294 12.32 -17.69 -2.63
CA GLU A 294 13.28 -17.26 -1.61
C GLU A 294 12.62 -17.33 -0.22
N GLY A 295 13.16 -18.22 0.63
CA GLY A 295 12.56 -18.57 1.90
C GLY A 295 12.40 -17.40 2.88
N ARG A 296 13.36 -16.47 2.90
CA ARG A 296 13.41 -15.35 3.86
C ARG A 296 12.60 -14.11 3.44
N LEU A 297 12.12 -14.05 2.21
CA LEU A 297 11.20 -13.00 1.79
C LEU A 297 9.82 -13.20 2.42
N PRO A 298 9.06 -12.11 2.66
CA PRO A 298 7.69 -12.25 3.14
C PRO A 298 6.85 -13.01 2.14
N VAL A 299 5.91 -13.82 2.64
CA VAL A 299 4.87 -14.37 1.79
C VAL A 299 4.09 -13.21 1.16
N LEU A 300 3.89 -13.29 -0.14
CA LEU A 300 3.33 -12.21 -0.94
C LEU A 300 2.23 -12.72 -1.87
N HIS A 301 1.30 -11.84 -2.22
CA HIS A 301 0.17 -12.20 -3.08
C HIS A 301 -0.71 -13.31 -2.49
N VAL A 302 -0.89 -13.26 -1.18
CA VAL A 302 -1.89 -14.02 -0.44
C VAL A 302 -3.03 -13.10 -0.05
N ASN A 303 -4.24 -13.59 -0.12
CA ASN A 303 -5.41 -12.82 0.28
C ASN A 303 -5.73 -13.01 1.77
N TRP A 304 -6.76 -12.30 2.24
CA TRP A 304 -7.16 -12.36 3.64
C TRP A 304 -7.59 -13.77 4.10
N TYR A 305 -8.29 -14.50 3.24
CA TYR A 305 -8.73 -15.86 3.55
C TYR A 305 -7.58 -16.85 3.68
N GLU A 306 -6.56 -16.71 2.83
CA GLU A 306 -5.32 -17.52 2.90
C GLU A 306 -4.55 -17.23 4.18
N ALA A 307 -4.49 -15.94 4.58
CA ALA A 307 -3.85 -15.52 5.81
C ALA A 307 -4.60 -16.04 7.07
N ASP A 308 -5.93 -15.98 7.09
CA ASP A 308 -6.77 -16.53 8.17
C ASP A 308 -6.64 -18.05 8.29
N ALA A 309 -6.66 -18.76 7.15
CA ALA A 309 -6.50 -20.21 7.12
C ALA A 309 -5.12 -20.66 7.63
N TYR A 310 -4.05 -19.94 7.21
CA TYR A 310 -2.71 -20.16 7.78
C TYR A 310 -2.72 -19.96 9.29
N CYS A 311 -3.30 -18.88 9.78
CA CYS A 311 -3.35 -18.60 11.21
C CYS A 311 -4.03 -19.73 11.99
N ARG A 312 -5.13 -20.26 11.49
CA ARG A 312 -5.82 -21.42 12.12
C ARG A 312 -4.94 -22.67 12.12
N TRP A 313 -4.24 -22.94 11.01
CA TRP A 313 -3.31 -24.07 10.90
C TRP A 313 -2.17 -23.94 11.90
N ALA A 314 -1.62 -22.74 12.06
CA ALA A 314 -0.47 -22.46 12.93
C ALA A 314 -0.84 -22.25 14.42
N GLY A 315 -2.14 -22.30 14.79
CA GLY A 315 -2.59 -21.97 16.15
C GLY A 315 -2.31 -20.50 16.52
N ARG A 316 -2.48 -19.61 15.55
CA ARG A 316 -2.27 -18.15 15.68
C ARG A 316 -3.51 -17.39 15.17
N ARG A 317 -3.44 -16.07 15.15
CA ARG A 317 -4.49 -15.20 14.58
C ARG A 317 -3.85 -13.98 13.88
N LEU A 318 -4.62 -13.31 13.04
CA LEU A 318 -4.25 -12.01 12.52
C LEU A 318 -4.34 -10.94 13.65
N PRO A 319 -3.49 -9.89 13.63
CA PRO A 319 -3.68 -8.74 14.50
C PRO A 319 -4.95 -7.99 14.10
N THR A 320 -5.64 -7.38 15.04
CA THR A 320 -6.59 -6.31 14.74
C THR A 320 -5.84 -5.07 14.26
N GLU A 321 -6.53 -4.16 13.59
CA GLU A 321 -5.95 -2.88 13.16
C GLU A 321 -5.39 -2.09 14.35
N ALA A 322 -6.10 -2.10 15.48
CA ALA A 322 -5.67 -1.41 16.69
C ALA A 322 -4.40 -2.04 17.31
N GLU A 323 -4.30 -3.35 17.33
CA GLU A 323 -3.10 -4.06 17.78
C GLU A 323 -1.90 -3.76 16.87
N TRP A 324 -2.14 -3.79 15.56
CA TRP A 324 -1.09 -3.48 14.58
C TRP A 324 -0.56 -2.05 14.78
N GLU A 325 -1.46 -1.05 14.86
CA GLU A 325 -1.06 0.36 15.02
C GLU A 325 -0.40 0.61 16.37
N MET A 326 -0.88 -0.03 17.45
CA MET A 326 -0.23 0.05 18.75
C MET A 326 1.20 -0.52 18.72
N ALA A 327 1.41 -1.70 18.13
CA ALA A 327 2.74 -2.29 18.00
C ALA A 327 3.71 -1.45 17.16
N ALA A 328 3.19 -0.71 16.17
CA ALA A 328 3.96 0.17 15.29
C ALA A 328 4.28 1.53 15.94
N SER A 329 3.31 2.14 16.62
CA SER A 329 3.35 3.57 16.97
C SER A 329 3.48 3.88 18.45
N ALA A 330 3.05 2.97 19.37
CA ALA A 330 3.10 3.25 20.79
C ALA A 330 4.52 3.12 21.37
N GLU A 331 4.74 3.80 22.48
CA GLU A 331 5.99 3.72 23.22
C GLU A 331 5.76 3.03 24.58
N PRO A 332 6.64 2.10 24.97
CA PRO A 332 6.58 1.51 26.29
C PRO A 332 6.86 2.57 27.37
N SER A 333 6.22 2.44 28.53
CA SER A 333 6.61 3.14 29.73
C SER A 333 8.01 2.72 30.20
N PRO A 334 8.69 3.51 31.04
CA PRO A 334 10.04 3.16 31.52
C PRO A 334 10.16 1.79 32.21
N ASP A 335 9.08 1.32 32.83
CA ASP A 335 9.01 -0.01 33.47
C ASP A 335 8.52 -1.11 32.52
N ALA A 336 8.21 -0.77 31.28
CA ALA A 336 7.66 -1.67 30.23
C ALA A 336 6.34 -2.38 30.60
N GLN A 337 5.63 -1.93 31.66
CA GLN A 337 4.38 -2.53 32.09
C GLN A 337 3.15 -1.89 31.46
N SER A 338 3.31 -0.76 30.79
CA SER A 338 2.26 0.01 30.12
C SER A 338 2.81 0.74 28.89
N ILE A 339 1.97 1.49 28.22
CA ILE A 339 2.35 2.40 27.13
C ILE A 339 2.27 3.85 27.62
N THR A 340 3.11 4.71 27.05
CA THR A 340 3.01 6.16 27.25
C THR A 340 1.88 6.73 26.35
N PRO A 341 1.40 7.95 26.62
CA PRO A 341 0.44 8.61 25.75
C PRO A 341 1.04 9.06 24.38
N ASN A 342 2.36 8.95 24.22
CA ASN A 342 3.04 9.35 22.99
C ASN A 342 2.76 8.34 21.86
N LYS A 343 2.65 8.86 20.66
CA LYS A 343 2.44 8.07 19.43
C LYS A 343 3.43 8.55 18.37
N ARG A 344 4.19 7.62 17.82
CA ARG A 344 5.17 7.87 16.76
C ARG A 344 4.50 7.95 15.40
N LEU A 345 5.00 8.81 14.53
CA LEU A 345 4.54 8.91 13.15
C LEU A 345 4.95 7.68 12.31
N PHE A 346 6.17 7.19 12.54
CA PHE A 346 6.72 5.95 11.98
C PHE A 346 7.20 5.03 13.11
N PRO A 347 7.46 3.74 12.85
CA PRO A 347 7.87 2.80 13.90
C PRO A 347 9.11 3.26 14.67
N TRP A 348 10.08 3.85 13.99
CA TRP A 348 11.35 4.33 14.55
C TRP A 348 11.27 5.74 15.18
N GLY A 349 10.17 6.47 15.02
CA GLY A 349 10.00 7.87 15.49
C GLY A 349 9.34 8.75 14.47
N ASP A 350 9.66 10.05 14.47
CA ASP A 350 9.00 11.04 13.61
C ASP A 350 9.85 11.48 12.40
N GLU A 351 11.06 10.95 12.28
CA GLU A 351 11.94 11.24 11.15
C GLU A 351 11.48 10.52 9.88
N ALA A 352 11.60 11.20 8.74
CA ALA A 352 11.24 10.66 7.44
C ALA A 352 11.90 9.31 7.14
N PRO A 353 11.22 8.40 6.40
CA PRO A 353 11.77 7.11 6.02
C PRO A 353 13.05 7.22 5.19
N THR A 354 14.05 6.42 5.56
CA THR A 354 15.33 6.28 4.88
C THR A 354 15.52 4.85 4.37
N ALA A 355 16.53 4.60 3.53
CA ALA A 355 16.75 3.29 2.91
C ALA A 355 17.13 2.19 3.91
N ASP A 356 17.75 2.54 5.04
CA ASP A 356 18.14 1.65 6.13
C ASP A 356 17.00 1.37 7.11
N ARG A 357 15.88 2.12 7.03
CA ARG A 357 14.70 1.98 7.90
C ARG A 357 13.54 1.25 7.23
N ALA A 358 13.29 1.51 5.93
CA ALA A 358 12.14 0.95 5.22
C ALA A 358 12.40 0.68 3.73
N ASN A 359 11.88 -0.44 3.24
CA ASN A 359 11.87 -0.78 1.82
C ASN A 359 10.62 -0.18 1.16
N LEU A 360 10.79 0.96 0.50
CA LEU A 360 9.76 1.78 -0.15
C LEU A 360 10.25 2.30 -1.51
N ASN A 361 9.39 2.95 -2.29
CA ASN A 361 9.75 3.70 -3.51
C ASN A 361 10.45 2.86 -4.60
N TRP A 362 10.15 1.58 -4.73
CA TRP A 362 10.81 0.64 -5.68
C TRP A 362 12.32 0.46 -5.47
N ARG A 363 12.87 0.80 -4.32
CA ARG A 363 14.33 0.78 -4.11
C ARG A 363 14.97 -0.58 -4.32
N ALA A 364 14.35 -1.63 -3.78
CA ALA A 364 14.85 -3.00 -3.94
C ALA A 364 14.28 -3.72 -5.17
N MET A 365 13.36 -3.09 -5.93
CA MET A 365 12.63 -3.72 -7.03
C MET A 365 11.94 -5.05 -6.66
N GLY A 366 11.55 -5.17 -5.40
CA GLY A 366 10.94 -6.34 -4.78
C GLY A 366 11.00 -6.26 -3.25
N CYS A 367 10.57 -7.33 -2.60
CA CYS A 367 10.73 -7.45 -1.16
C CYS A 367 12.18 -7.73 -0.77
N VAL A 368 12.52 -7.39 0.46
CA VAL A 368 13.77 -7.78 1.13
C VAL A 368 13.48 -8.77 2.25
N ASP A 369 14.49 -9.42 2.79
CA ASP A 369 14.36 -10.38 3.91
C ASP A 369 13.56 -9.79 5.05
N VAL A 370 12.68 -10.59 5.66
CA VAL A 370 11.77 -10.14 6.75
C VAL A 370 12.50 -9.62 7.97
N ASP A 371 13.76 -9.98 8.19
CA ASP A 371 14.59 -9.52 9.29
C ASP A 371 15.62 -8.43 8.90
N ALA A 372 15.59 -7.97 7.65
CA ALA A 372 16.40 -6.85 7.21
C ALA A 372 15.92 -5.51 7.84
N LEU A 373 16.75 -4.46 7.75
CA LEU A 373 16.44 -3.09 8.14
C LEU A 373 16.14 -2.88 9.63
N PRO A 374 17.03 -3.30 10.54
CA PRO A 374 16.81 -3.17 11.99
C PRO A 374 16.70 -1.71 12.50
N ALA A 375 17.20 -0.73 11.73
CA ALA A 375 17.05 0.68 12.07
C ALA A 375 15.58 1.17 11.97
N GLY A 376 14.72 0.39 11.30
CA GLY A 376 13.29 0.65 11.16
C GLY A 376 12.40 -0.04 12.19
N ASP A 377 12.97 -0.64 13.23
CA ASP A 377 12.18 -1.34 14.25
C ASP A 377 11.29 -0.38 15.05
N SER A 378 10.11 -0.87 15.44
CA SER A 378 9.26 -0.14 16.37
C SER A 378 9.86 -0.15 17.79
N ALA A 379 9.30 0.65 18.69
CA ALA A 379 9.72 0.67 20.09
C ALA A 379 9.66 -0.71 20.79
N PHE A 380 8.83 -1.61 20.27
CA PHE A 380 8.72 -2.98 20.75
C PHE A 380 9.59 -3.98 19.98
N GLY A 381 10.40 -3.52 19.04
CA GLY A 381 11.27 -4.34 18.20
C GLY A 381 10.50 -5.11 17.11
N CYS A 382 9.35 -4.60 16.66
CA CYS A 382 8.67 -5.12 15.47
C CYS A 382 9.35 -4.57 14.22
N ARG A 383 9.81 -5.47 13.34
CA ARG A 383 10.59 -5.19 12.15
C ARG A 383 9.69 -4.90 10.96
N GLN A 384 10.07 -3.91 10.13
CA GLN A 384 9.41 -3.60 8.85
C GLN A 384 7.89 -3.41 8.97
N MET A 385 7.43 -2.77 10.07
CA MET A 385 6.03 -2.35 10.19
C MET A 385 5.65 -1.33 9.10
N ILE A 386 6.62 -0.64 8.50
CA ILE A 386 6.46 0.22 7.33
C ILE A 386 7.31 -0.32 6.17
N GLY A 387 6.68 -0.44 4.99
CA GLY A 387 7.31 -0.88 3.75
C GLY A 387 7.34 -2.41 3.59
N ASN A 388 7.99 -2.86 2.55
CA ASN A 388 8.19 -4.26 2.17
C ASN A 388 6.91 -4.97 1.69
N VAL A 389 5.91 -5.15 2.54
CA VAL A 389 4.66 -5.85 2.22
C VAL A 389 3.48 -5.23 2.97
N TRP A 390 2.34 -5.01 2.31
CA TRP A 390 1.08 -4.68 2.97
C TRP A 390 0.66 -5.83 3.89
N GLU A 391 0.22 -5.53 5.09
CA GLU A 391 -0.15 -6.54 6.07
C GLU A 391 -1.65 -6.56 6.33
N TRP A 392 -2.30 -7.69 6.03
CA TRP A 392 -3.68 -7.94 6.35
C TRP A 392 -3.91 -7.92 7.86
N THR A 393 -4.99 -7.26 8.28
CA THR A 393 -5.48 -7.28 9.66
C THR A 393 -6.80 -8.05 9.77
N ALA A 394 -7.18 -8.43 10.96
CA ALA A 394 -8.48 -9.07 11.22
C ALA A 394 -9.67 -8.10 11.05
N THR A 395 -9.41 -6.80 11.02
CA THR A 395 -10.44 -5.75 11.10
C THR A 395 -11.12 -5.52 9.77
N ASP A 396 -12.46 -5.50 9.79
CA ASP A 396 -13.26 -5.03 8.65
C ASP A 396 -13.05 -3.53 8.47
N PHE A 397 -12.95 -3.10 7.21
CA PHE A 397 -12.84 -1.67 6.92
C PHE A 397 -14.17 -0.99 7.22
N GLY A 398 -14.16 -0.10 8.19
CA GLY A 398 -15.32 0.65 8.64
C GLY A 398 -14.96 2.06 9.10
N PRO A 399 -15.97 2.91 9.31
CA PRO A 399 -15.76 4.28 9.77
C PRO A 399 -15.24 4.32 11.19
N TYR A 400 -14.37 5.26 11.51
CA TYR A 400 -14.05 5.61 12.87
C TYR A 400 -15.20 6.40 13.54
N PRO A 401 -15.27 6.45 14.88
CA PRO A 401 -16.31 7.22 15.58
C PRO A 401 -16.35 8.67 15.13
N GLY A 402 -17.53 9.17 14.76
CA GLY A 402 -17.71 10.54 14.28
C GLY A 402 -17.29 10.78 12.83
N PHE A 403 -17.09 9.74 12.04
CA PHE A 403 -16.74 9.82 10.61
C PHE A 403 -17.62 10.83 9.86
N SER A 404 -16.99 11.67 9.07
CA SER A 404 -17.63 12.55 8.11
C SER A 404 -16.85 12.48 6.79
N PRO A 405 -17.51 12.24 5.66
CA PRO A 405 -16.80 12.14 4.38
C PRO A 405 -16.11 13.45 4.04
N GLY A 406 -14.88 13.34 3.56
CA GLY A 406 -14.15 14.46 2.98
C GLY A 406 -14.68 14.86 1.60
N PRO A 407 -14.03 15.84 0.92
CA PRO A 407 -14.41 16.23 -0.44
C PRO A 407 -14.46 15.07 -1.43
N TYR A 408 -13.51 14.15 -1.36
CA TYR A 408 -13.48 12.90 -2.14
C TYR A 408 -14.21 11.77 -1.38
N LYS A 409 -15.53 11.88 -1.28
CA LYS A 409 -16.40 10.98 -0.50
C LYS A 409 -16.42 9.54 -1.03
N GLU A 410 -16.10 9.34 -2.31
CA GLU A 410 -16.03 8.05 -2.98
C GLU A 410 -14.82 7.22 -2.54
N TYR A 411 -13.86 7.84 -1.84
CA TYR A 411 -12.64 7.16 -1.40
C TYR A 411 -12.91 6.11 -0.32
N SER A 412 -13.78 6.37 0.64
CA SER A 412 -13.92 5.53 1.84
C SER A 412 -15.32 4.94 2.02
N ALA A 413 -16.34 5.78 2.08
CA ALA A 413 -17.70 5.39 2.49
C ALA A 413 -18.31 4.24 1.65
N PRO A 414 -18.13 4.15 0.33
CA PRO A 414 -18.69 3.06 -0.46
C PRO A 414 -18.11 1.68 -0.15
N TRP A 415 -16.97 1.61 0.52
CA TRP A 415 -16.18 0.38 0.74
C TRP A 415 -16.30 -0.13 2.18
N PHE A 416 -17.05 0.53 3.04
CA PHE A 416 -17.26 0.08 4.40
C PHE A 416 -18.08 -1.21 4.44
N GLY A 417 -17.59 -2.18 5.20
CA GLY A 417 -18.28 -3.42 5.53
C GLY A 417 -17.93 -4.64 4.66
N ASP A 418 -17.38 -4.45 3.44
CA ASP A 418 -17.00 -5.55 2.55
C ASP A 418 -15.49 -5.63 2.23
N HIS A 419 -14.70 -4.71 2.79
CA HIS A 419 -13.24 -4.68 2.69
C HIS A 419 -12.58 -5.02 4.03
N LYS A 420 -11.34 -5.47 3.97
CA LYS A 420 -10.46 -5.67 5.13
C LYS A 420 -9.36 -4.61 5.14
N VAL A 421 -8.95 -4.20 6.34
CA VAL A 421 -7.88 -3.22 6.51
C VAL A 421 -6.52 -3.89 6.30
N LEU A 422 -5.66 -3.22 5.51
CA LEU A 422 -4.23 -3.52 5.41
C LEU A 422 -3.44 -2.33 5.96
N ARG A 423 -2.26 -2.63 6.52
CA ARG A 423 -1.40 -1.64 7.15
C ARG A 423 0.04 -1.75 6.64
N GLY A 424 0.80 -0.68 6.80
CA GLY A 424 2.26 -0.66 6.69
C GLY A 424 2.85 -0.25 5.36
N GLY A 425 2.14 -0.37 4.26
CA GLY A 425 2.74 -0.12 2.94
C GLY A 425 3.56 -1.31 2.42
N CYS A 426 3.95 -1.25 1.18
CA CYS A 426 4.79 -2.26 0.54
C CYS A 426 6.00 -1.63 -0.16
N TRP A 427 6.83 -2.44 -0.80
CA TRP A 427 8.08 -2.00 -1.43
C TRP A 427 7.89 -0.95 -2.56
N VAL A 428 6.68 -0.83 -3.12
CA VAL A 428 6.34 0.20 -4.12
C VAL A 428 5.67 1.42 -3.50
N THR A 429 5.21 1.36 -2.25
CA THR A 429 4.52 2.48 -1.63
C THR A 429 5.42 3.70 -1.50
N ARG A 430 4.88 4.86 -1.84
CA ARG A 430 5.60 6.13 -1.80
C ARG A 430 5.79 6.63 -0.36
N THR A 431 6.99 7.10 -0.05
CA THR A 431 7.33 7.66 1.27
C THR A 431 6.34 8.74 1.72
N GLY A 432 5.90 9.60 0.80
CA GLY A 432 4.96 10.70 1.12
C GLY A 432 3.55 10.23 1.47
N LEU A 433 3.18 8.98 1.11
CA LEU A 433 1.86 8.42 1.40
C LEU A 433 1.79 7.76 2.78
N ILE A 434 2.86 7.07 3.21
CA ILE A 434 2.80 6.08 4.29
C ILE A 434 3.18 6.64 5.65
N ARG A 435 2.43 6.26 6.68
CA ARG A 435 2.62 6.50 8.12
C ARG A 435 2.01 5.36 8.92
N ASN A 436 2.28 5.30 10.21
CA ASN A 436 1.71 4.27 11.10
C ASN A 436 0.17 4.23 11.10
N ASN A 437 -0.48 5.35 10.88
CA ASN A 437 -1.94 5.51 10.91
C ASN A 437 -2.61 5.38 9.53
N TYR A 438 -1.85 5.26 8.43
CA TYR A 438 -2.44 5.10 7.10
C TYR A 438 -3.21 3.79 7.00
N ARG A 439 -4.44 3.85 6.46
CA ARG A 439 -5.37 2.73 6.26
C ARG A 439 -5.51 2.42 4.78
N ASN A 440 -5.01 1.27 4.35
CA ASN A 440 -5.35 0.70 3.06
C ASN A 440 -6.45 -0.36 3.24
N PHE A 441 -7.20 -0.63 2.18
CA PHE A 441 -8.32 -1.56 2.26
C PHE A 441 -8.57 -2.22 0.91
N TYR A 442 -8.80 -3.52 0.95
CA TYR A 442 -9.16 -4.34 -0.22
C TYR A 442 -10.21 -5.39 0.16
N GLN A 443 -10.96 -5.84 -0.85
CA GLN A 443 -11.82 -7.00 -0.67
C GLN A 443 -11.01 -8.24 -0.25
N PRO A 444 -11.54 -9.09 0.64
CA PRO A 444 -10.78 -10.17 1.26
C PRO A 444 -10.24 -11.23 0.27
N HIS A 445 -10.76 -11.29 -0.94
CA HIS A 445 -10.33 -12.23 -1.98
C HIS A 445 -9.19 -11.72 -2.86
N ARG A 446 -8.79 -10.43 -2.75
CA ARG A 446 -7.74 -9.82 -3.57
C ARG A 446 -6.37 -10.40 -3.23
N ARG A 447 -5.69 -10.98 -4.22
CA ARG A 447 -4.35 -11.56 -4.09
C ARG A 447 -3.37 -11.10 -5.17
N ASP A 448 -3.80 -10.16 -5.99
CA ASP A 448 -2.99 -9.46 -6.98
C ASP A 448 -2.18 -8.31 -6.38
N VAL A 449 -2.65 -7.74 -5.27
CA VAL A 449 -1.98 -6.68 -4.51
C VAL A 449 -0.73 -7.21 -3.77
N TRP A 450 0.18 -6.32 -3.41
CA TRP A 450 1.42 -6.65 -2.67
C TRP A 450 1.14 -6.94 -1.19
N GLY A 451 0.19 -7.84 -0.96
CA GLY A 451 -0.31 -8.21 0.37
C GLY A 451 0.29 -9.49 0.91
N GLY A 452 0.67 -9.44 2.18
CA GLY A 452 1.06 -10.52 3.06
C GLY A 452 0.50 -10.26 4.45
N PHE A 453 1.12 -10.75 5.53
CA PHE A 453 0.63 -10.55 6.88
C PHE A 453 1.67 -10.89 7.94
N ARG A 454 1.43 -10.44 9.15
CA ARG A 454 2.05 -10.97 10.37
C ARG A 454 1.00 -11.56 11.28
N THR A 455 1.41 -12.30 12.32
CA THR A 455 0.48 -13.02 13.18
C THR A 455 0.62 -12.58 14.63
N CYS A 456 -0.45 -12.77 15.39
CA CYS A 456 -0.45 -12.71 16.86
C CYS A 456 -0.60 -14.11 17.47
N ALA A 457 -0.10 -14.30 18.68
CA ALA A 457 -0.45 -15.44 19.51
C ALA A 457 -1.97 -15.42 19.82
N LEU A 458 -2.56 -16.60 20.07
CA LEU A 458 -3.92 -16.74 20.56
C LEU A 458 -4.08 -16.20 21.97
#